data_985a585ac17eb1bf997cc99c802e5ac7
#
_entry.id   985a585ac17eb1bf997cc99c802e5ac7
#
_cell.length_a   1.000
_cell.length_b   1.000
_cell.length_c   1.000
_cell.angle_alpha   90.00
_cell.angle_beta   90.00
_cell.angle_gamma   90.00
#
_symmetry.space_group_name_H-M   'P 1'
#
loop_
_entity.id
_entity.type
_entity.pdbx_description
1 polymer ?
#
loop_
_entity_poly.entity_id
_entity_poly.type
_entity_poly.pdbx_seq_one_letter_code
_entity_poly.pdbx_strand_id
1 'polypeptide(L)'
;MSKFSEYINRKYHLQVTDTVTISRLALNIFFKYYLKDSKLPIIGRNMFSDIKEAYYGGVTEVYKPYGKNLLYYDVNSLYPYAALNPMPGINCIFIENIGNNLDLNNLFGFFYCEVETGNNYLGLLPVHSKEGLIMPNGV
;
A
#
# COMPACT_ATOMS: atom_id res chain seq x y z
N MET A 1 -2.26 -31.51 17.72
CA MET A 1 -2.28 -30.50 16.65
C MET A 1 -3.30 -29.42 17.03
N SER A 2 -3.02 -28.15 16.76
CA SER A 2 -4.02 -27.09 17.02
C SER A 2 -5.18 -27.21 16.03
N LYS A 3 -6.40 -26.82 16.45
CA LYS A 3 -7.58 -26.78 15.56
C LYS A 3 -7.33 -26.00 14.26
N PHE A 4 -6.50 -24.96 14.34
CA PHE A 4 -6.09 -24.16 13.18
C PHE A 4 -5.25 -24.97 12.20
N SER A 5 -4.25 -25.69 12.68
CA SER A 5 -3.37 -26.54 11.84
C SER A 5 -4.17 -27.65 11.14
N GLU A 6 -5.11 -28.26 11.85
CA GLU A 6 -5.99 -29.28 11.29
C GLU A 6 -6.92 -28.73 10.21
N TYR A 7 -7.49 -27.53 10.44
CA TYR A 7 -8.33 -26.84 9.45
C TYR A 7 -7.55 -26.52 8.16
N ILE A 8 -6.35 -25.95 8.29
CA ILE A 8 -5.50 -25.62 7.14
C ILE A 8 -5.11 -26.87 6.35
N ASN A 9 -4.72 -27.92 7.04
CA ASN A 9 -4.36 -29.17 6.39
C ASN A 9 -5.57 -29.78 5.64
N ARG A 10 -6.72 -29.87 6.29
CA ARG A 10 -7.93 -30.43 5.67
C ARG A 10 -8.43 -29.63 4.48
N LYS A 11 -8.39 -28.28 4.53
CA LYS A 11 -8.96 -27.41 3.51
C LYS A 11 -8.00 -27.14 2.35
N TYR A 12 -6.73 -26.93 2.66
CA TYR A 12 -5.73 -26.46 1.68
C TYR A 12 -4.63 -27.51 1.42
N HIS A 13 -4.65 -28.63 2.07
CA HIS A 13 -3.59 -29.66 1.96
C HIS A 13 -2.18 -29.05 2.12
N LEU A 14 -2.03 -28.18 3.11
CA LEU A 14 -0.78 -27.51 3.50
C LEU A 14 -0.52 -27.76 4.98
N GLN A 15 0.74 -27.92 5.33
CA GLN A 15 1.14 -28.02 6.74
C GLN A 15 1.55 -26.62 7.23
N VAL A 16 0.99 -26.21 8.36
CA VAL A 16 1.32 -24.91 8.98
C VAL A 16 2.80 -24.86 9.38
N THR A 17 3.36 -26.03 9.71
CA THR A 17 4.77 -26.19 10.09
C THR A 17 5.78 -25.94 8.96
N ASP A 18 5.32 -25.98 7.70
CA ASP A 18 6.18 -25.70 6.54
C ASP A 18 6.45 -24.20 6.34
N THR A 19 5.83 -23.38 7.17
CA THR A 19 5.95 -21.92 7.08
C THR A 19 6.24 -21.29 8.44
N VAL A 20 7.12 -20.32 8.46
CA VAL A 20 7.51 -19.61 9.69
C VAL A 20 6.48 -18.57 10.11
N THR A 21 5.73 -17.99 9.15
CA THR A 21 4.78 -16.90 9.39
C THR A 21 3.42 -17.17 8.76
N ILE A 22 2.37 -16.63 9.37
CA ILE A 22 1.00 -16.68 8.82
C ILE A 22 0.93 -16.00 7.44
N SER A 23 1.66 -14.90 7.24
CA SER A 23 1.74 -14.21 5.95
C SER A 23 2.29 -15.11 4.85
N ARG A 24 3.32 -15.89 5.15
CA ARG A 24 3.87 -16.87 4.18
C ARG A 24 2.89 -17.99 3.90
N LEU A 25 2.19 -18.47 4.92
CA LEU A 25 1.14 -19.48 4.74
C LEU A 25 0.02 -18.97 3.82
N ALA A 26 -0.45 -17.74 4.05
CA ALA A 26 -1.46 -17.09 3.21
C ALA A 26 -0.99 -16.96 1.75
N LEU A 27 0.26 -16.58 1.53
CA LEU A 27 0.87 -16.48 0.20
C LEU A 27 0.95 -17.84 -0.49
N ASN A 28 1.30 -18.90 0.22
CA ASN A 28 1.32 -20.26 -0.32
C ASN A 28 -0.09 -20.75 -0.71
N ILE A 29 -1.11 -20.42 0.09
CA ILE A 29 -2.51 -20.69 -0.23
C ILE A 29 -2.90 -19.93 -1.51
N PHE A 30 -2.56 -18.64 -1.60
CA PHE A 30 -2.84 -17.82 -2.77
C PHE A 30 -2.19 -18.41 -4.04
N PHE A 31 -0.93 -18.74 -4.02
CA PHE A 31 -0.24 -19.33 -5.17
C PHE A 31 -0.84 -20.67 -5.60
N LYS A 32 -1.22 -21.49 -4.64
CA LYS A 32 -1.74 -22.82 -4.94
C LYS A 32 -3.17 -22.83 -5.48
N TYR A 33 -4.03 -21.93 -5.00
CA TYR A 33 -5.47 -22.02 -5.26
C TYR A 33 -6.07 -20.84 -6.02
N TYR A 34 -5.43 -19.67 -5.95
CA TYR A 34 -6.01 -18.44 -6.48
C TYR A 34 -5.23 -17.86 -7.66
N LEU A 35 -3.92 -18.04 -7.70
CA LEU A 35 -3.11 -17.51 -8.80
C LEU A 35 -3.39 -18.26 -10.12
N LYS A 36 -3.66 -19.56 -10.05
CA LYS A 36 -3.90 -20.44 -11.20
C LYS A 36 -2.84 -20.25 -12.30
N ASP A 37 -3.32 -20.02 -13.54
CA ASP A 37 -2.46 -19.76 -14.71
C ASP A 37 -2.03 -18.31 -14.86
N SER A 38 -2.46 -17.44 -13.95
CA SER A 38 -2.09 -16.02 -13.96
C SER A 38 -0.62 -15.86 -13.58
N LYS A 39 0.14 -15.18 -14.41
CA LYS A 39 1.53 -14.84 -14.10
C LYS A 39 1.59 -13.54 -13.32
N LEU A 40 2.34 -13.52 -12.23
CA LEU A 40 2.66 -12.25 -11.56
C LEU A 40 3.65 -11.49 -12.45
N PRO A 41 3.36 -10.23 -12.79
CA PRO A 41 4.28 -9.43 -13.56
C PRO A 41 5.54 -9.14 -12.76
N ILE A 42 6.68 -9.27 -13.41
CA ILE A 42 7.96 -8.84 -12.85
C ILE A 42 8.30 -7.52 -13.51
N ILE A 43 8.31 -6.46 -12.74
CA ILE A 43 8.67 -5.12 -13.21
C ILE A 43 10.19 -4.96 -13.30
N GLY A 44 10.66 -4.17 -14.29
CA GLY A 44 12.06 -3.85 -14.45
C GLY A 44 12.60 -3.05 -13.25
N ARG A 45 13.93 -3.09 -13.07
CA ARG A 45 14.59 -2.48 -11.91
C ARG A 45 14.33 -0.97 -11.79
N ASN A 46 14.34 -0.24 -12.90
CA ASN A 46 14.12 1.21 -12.89
C ASN A 46 12.68 1.52 -12.48
N MET A 47 11.70 0.90 -13.13
CA MET A 47 10.29 1.05 -12.76
C MET A 47 10.01 0.66 -11.31
N PHE A 48 10.67 -0.39 -10.81
CA PHE A 48 10.57 -0.77 -9.39
C PHE A 48 11.12 0.33 -8.48
N SER A 49 12.23 0.97 -8.85
CA SER A 49 12.81 2.07 -8.08
C SER A 49 11.85 3.25 -7.99
N ASP A 50 11.29 3.66 -9.14
CA ASP A 50 10.37 4.79 -9.22
C ASP A 50 9.08 4.55 -8.40
N ILE A 51 8.48 3.37 -8.55
CA ILE A 51 7.29 2.99 -7.78
C ILE A 51 7.61 2.89 -6.28
N LYS A 52 8.81 2.43 -5.93
CA LYS A 52 9.22 2.32 -4.53
C LYS A 52 9.37 3.70 -3.87
N GLU A 53 9.77 4.73 -4.60
CA GLU A 53 9.81 6.10 -4.08
C GLU A 53 8.42 6.61 -3.72
N ALA A 54 7.37 6.18 -4.43
CA ALA A 54 5.98 6.50 -4.11
C ALA A 54 5.40 5.66 -2.94
N TYR A 55 6.16 4.68 -2.42
CA TYR A 55 5.68 3.82 -1.34
C TYR A 55 5.99 4.42 0.02
N TYR A 56 4.94 4.82 0.72
CA TYR A 56 4.98 5.22 2.11
C TYR A 56 4.22 4.21 2.96
N GLY A 57 4.79 3.80 4.08
CA GLY A 57 4.12 2.94 5.05
C GLY A 57 2.98 3.66 5.76
N GLY A 58 2.27 2.95 6.62
CA GLY A 58 1.26 3.56 7.48
C GLY A 58 1.88 4.64 8.37
N VAL A 59 1.23 5.81 8.42
CA VAL A 59 1.67 6.95 9.23
C VAL A 59 0.86 6.96 10.52
N THR A 60 1.55 7.07 11.65
CA THR A 60 0.94 7.29 12.98
C THR A 60 1.51 8.57 13.54
N GLU A 61 0.67 9.61 13.58
CA GLU A 61 1.07 10.94 14.01
C GLU A 61 0.01 11.60 14.90
N VAL A 62 0.45 12.55 15.74
CA VAL A 62 -0.41 13.31 16.62
C VAL A 62 -0.60 14.72 16.04
N TYR A 63 -1.67 14.94 15.28
CA TYR A 63 -1.94 16.23 14.64
C TYR A 63 -2.35 17.32 15.65
N LYS A 64 -2.93 16.93 16.79
CA LYS A 64 -3.24 17.83 17.91
C LYS A 64 -2.78 17.17 19.21
N PRO A 65 -1.85 17.76 19.95
CA PRO A 65 -1.27 17.14 21.16
C PRO A 65 -2.24 17.05 22.34
N TYR A 66 -3.37 17.75 22.26
CA TYR A 66 -4.39 17.76 23.31
C TYR A 66 -5.79 17.86 22.72
N GLY A 67 -6.76 17.15 23.34
CA GLY A 67 -8.18 17.21 23.00
C GLY A 67 -9.06 16.76 24.15
N LYS A 68 -10.32 17.25 24.17
CA LYS A 68 -11.40 16.78 25.05
C LYS A 68 -12.49 16.15 24.22
N ASN A 69 -13.23 15.19 24.80
CA ASN A 69 -14.36 14.49 24.17
C ASN A 69 -13.96 13.85 22.83
N LEU A 70 -12.81 13.18 22.83
CA LEU A 70 -12.28 12.51 21.65
C LEU A 70 -13.12 11.27 21.33
N LEU A 71 -13.37 11.05 20.05
CA LEU A 71 -13.96 9.83 19.52
C LEU A 71 -12.86 8.99 18.88
N TYR A 72 -12.88 7.69 19.11
CA TYR A 72 -11.96 6.74 18.50
C TYR A 72 -12.70 5.95 17.42
N TYR A 73 -12.17 5.99 16.22
CA TYR A 73 -12.68 5.23 15.06
C TYR A 73 -11.59 4.36 14.47
N ASP A 74 -11.98 3.18 14.02
CA ASP A 74 -11.15 2.28 13.25
C ASP A 74 -11.90 1.79 12.02
N VAL A 75 -11.20 1.65 10.91
CA VAL A 75 -11.76 1.11 9.67
C VAL A 75 -11.34 -0.34 9.52
N ASN A 76 -12.26 -1.25 9.72
CA ASN A 76 -12.00 -2.68 9.66
C ASN A 76 -11.37 -3.09 8.32
N SER A 77 -10.17 -3.67 8.38
CA SER A 77 -9.44 -4.18 7.20
C SER A 77 -9.31 -3.15 6.06
N LEU A 78 -8.96 -1.91 6.39
CA LEU A 78 -8.88 -0.81 5.40
C LEU A 78 -8.03 -1.16 4.17
N TYR A 79 -6.85 -1.72 4.35
CA TYR A 79 -5.97 -2.08 3.23
C TYR A 79 -6.56 -3.18 2.33
N PRO A 80 -7.06 -4.31 2.84
CA PRO A 80 -7.78 -5.27 2.02
C PRO A 80 -8.99 -4.68 1.30
N TYR A 81 -9.74 -3.81 1.96
CA TYR A 81 -10.89 -3.12 1.35
C TYR A 81 -10.46 -2.18 0.22
N ALA A 82 -9.44 -1.36 0.45
CA ALA A 82 -8.89 -0.46 -0.57
C ALA A 82 -8.33 -1.23 -1.77
N ALA A 83 -7.74 -2.41 -1.55
CA ALA A 83 -7.19 -3.27 -2.60
C ALA A 83 -8.26 -3.91 -3.51
N LEU A 84 -9.56 -3.82 -3.18
CA LEU A 84 -10.66 -4.22 -4.08
C LEU A 84 -10.90 -3.22 -5.20
N ASN A 85 -10.41 -1.99 -5.06
CA ASN A 85 -10.51 -1.00 -6.12
C ASN A 85 -9.56 -1.31 -7.28
N PRO A 86 -9.82 -0.76 -8.47
CA PRO A 86 -8.87 -0.83 -9.57
C PRO A 86 -7.49 -0.34 -9.13
N MET A 87 -6.45 -1.06 -9.54
CA MET A 87 -5.06 -0.76 -9.26
C MET A 87 -4.27 -0.69 -10.58
N PRO A 88 -3.22 0.15 -10.67
CA PRO A 88 -2.34 0.15 -11.83
C PRO A 88 -1.78 -1.24 -12.10
N GLY A 89 -1.92 -1.72 -13.34
CA GLY A 89 -1.48 -3.04 -13.77
C GLY A 89 -0.19 -3.00 -14.59
N ILE A 90 0.12 -4.11 -15.25
CA ILE A 90 1.34 -4.26 -16.04
C ILE A 90 1.30 -3.48 -17.37
N ASN A 91 0.11 -3.17 -17.87
CA ASN A 91 -0.08 -2.42 -19.10
C ASN A 91 -0.05 -0.91 -18.79
N CYS A 92 1.09 -0.42 -18.35
CA CYS A 92 1.32 0.98 -18.07
C CYS A 92 2.20 1.60 -19.14
N ILE A 93 2.01 2.90 -19.36
CA ILE A 93 2.86 3.72 -20.22
C ILE A 93 3.51 4.80 -19.36
N PHE A 94 4.75 5.14 -19.70
CA PHE A 94 5.42 6.29 -19.09
C PHE A 94 5.15 7.53 -19.95
N ILE A 95 4.71 8.60 -19.32
CA ILE A 95 4.39 9.87 -19.98
C ILE A 95 5.23 10.96 -19.33
N GLU A 96 6.10 11.59 -20.11
CA GLU A 96 6.80 12.82 -19.73
C GLU A 96 6.00 14.06 -20.16
N ASN A 97 6.12 15.14 -19.38
CA ASN A 97 5.55 16.45 -19.70
C ASN A 97 4.04 16.41 -19.98
N ILE A 98 3.30 15.94 -19.02
CA ILE A 98 1.86 16.04 -19.04
C ILE A 98 1.49 17.52 -18.98
N GLY A 99 0.99 18.08 -20.08
CA GLY A 99 0.70 19.52 -20.19
C GLY A 99 -0.36 20.00 -19.20
N ASN A 100 -0.48 21.32 -19.04
CA ASN A 100 -1.31 22.00 -18.04
C ASN A 100 -2.84 21.81 -18.17
N ASN A 101 -3.31 21.10 -19.19
CA ASN A 101 -4.75 20.86 -19.45
C ASN A 101 -5.18 19.44 -19.06
N LEU A 102 -4.73 18.96 -17.91
CA LEU A 102 -5.09 17.64 -17.43
C LEU A 102 -6.47 17.62 -16.77
N ASP A 103 -7.35 16.78 -17.30
CA ASP A 103 -8.52 16.35 -16.56
C ASP A 103 -8.12 15.33 -15.50
N LEU A 104 -8.03 15.76 -14.24
CA LEU A 104 -7.65 14.93 -13.11
C LEU A 104 -8.55 13.68 -12.95
N ASN A 105 -9.79 13.72 -13.45
CA ASN A 105 -10.72 12.60 -13.38
C ASN A 105 -10.32 11.43 -14.29
N ASN A 106 -9.49 11.69 -15.29
CA ASN A 106 -9.01 10.68 -16.25
C ASN A 106 -7.62 10.15 -15.92
N LEU A 107 -7.02 10.61 -14.82
CA LEU A 107 -5.70 10.18 -14.40
C LEU A 107 -5.79 8.92 -13.52
N PHE A 108 -4.99 7.92 -13.89
CA PHE A 108 -4.88 6.68 -13.12
C PHE A 108 -3.46 6.14 -13.21
N GLY A 109 -2.73 6.14 -12.09
CA GLY A 109 -1.35 5.67 -12.06
C GLY A 109 -0.52 6.24 -10.93
N PHE A 110 0.79 6.28 -11.14
CA PHE A 110 1.76 6.93 -10.27
C PHE A 110 2.16 8.26 -10.89
N PHE A 111 2.25 9.30 -10.07
CA PHE A 111 2.55 10.66 -10.52
C PHE A 111 3.72 11.22 -9.74
N TYR A 112 4.61 11.89 -10.44
CA TYR A 112 5.57 12.78 -9.82
C TYR A 112 4.98 14.19 -9.86
N CYS A 113 4.76 14.77 -8.70
CA CYS A 113 4.07 16.05 -8.56
C CYS A 113 4.70 16.93 -7.48
N GLU A 114 4.59 18.21 -7.66
CA GLU A 114 4.85 19.21 -6.63
C GLU A 114 3.54 19.46 -5.87
N VAL A 115 3.59 19.46 -4.56
CA VAL A 115 2.41 19.60 -3.71
C VAL A 115 2.63 20.70 -2.70
N GLU A 116 1.75 21.71 -2.73
CA GLU A 116 1.71 22.75 -1.73
C GLU A 116 0.74 22.37 -0.60
N THR A 117 1.22 22.33 0.63
CA THR A 117 0.41 22.07 1.82
C THR A 117 0.23 23.33 2.66
N GLY A 118 -0.94 23.46 3.29
CA GLY A 118 -1.23 24.58 4.19
C GLY A 118 -0.39 24.55 5.47
N ASN A 119 -0.42 25.66 6.20
CA ASN A 119 0.32 25.84 7.44
C ASN A 119 -0.43 25.17 8.62
N ASN A 120 -0.13 23.93 8.92
CA ASN A 120 -0.72 23.14 10.00
C ASN A 120 0.33 22.78 11.05
N TYR A 121 -0.10 22.23 12.20
CA TYR A 121 0.82 21.73 13.22
C TYR A 121 1.76 20.65 12.66
N LEU A 122 1.23 19.74 11.83
CA LEU A 122 1.98 18.79 11.01
C LEU A 122 1.51 18.92 9.56
N GLY A 123 2.43 18.74 8.62
CA GLY A 123 2.09 18.64 7.20
C GLY A 123 1.17 17.45 6.92
N LEU A 124 0.43 17.51 5.82
CA LEU A 124 -0.54 16.48 5.46
C LEU A 124 0.12 15.23 4.85
N LEU A 125 1.21 15.43 4.11
CA LEU A 125 1.87 14.36 3.35
C LEU A 125 3.25 14.05 3.91
N PRO A 126 3.62 12.76 3.98
CA PRO A 126 4.94 12.35 4.41
C PRO A 126 6.00 12.54 3.32
N VAL A 127 7.21 12.88 3.73
CA VAL A 127 8.40 12.95 2.87
C VAL A 127 9.55 12.18 3.50
N HIS A 128 10.27 11.41 2.70
CA HIS A 128 11.48 10.74 3.15
C HIS A 128 12.62 11.75 3.30
N SER A 129 13.18 11.82 4.50
CA SER A 129 14.38 12.60 4.81
C SER A 129 15.51 11.68 5.26
N LYS A 130 16.71 12.25 5.47
CA LYS A 130 17.85 11.51 6.05
C LYS A 130 17.59 11.04 7.48
N GLU A 131 16.73 11.74 8.19
CA GLU A 131 16.38 11.47 9.60
C GLU A 131 15.16 10.55 9.74
N GLY A 132 14.53 10.17 8.62
CA GLY A 132 13.35 9.34 8.57
C GLY A 132 12.18 10.01 7.85
N LEU A 133 10.96 9.57 8.17
CA LEU A 133 9.75 10.13 7.61
C LEU A 133 9.39 11.42 8.35
N ILE A 134 9.24 12.51 7.60
CA ILE A 134 8.81 13.80 8.14
C ILE A 134 7.51 14.26 7.47
N MET A 135 6.79 15.16 8.13
CA MET A 135 5.52 15.73 7.65
C MET A 135 5.69 17.25 7.49
N PRO A 136 6.33 17.72 6.41
CA PRO A 136 6.62 19.14 6.22
C PRO A 136 5.37 19.94 5.87
N ASN A 137 5.42 21.25 6.17
CA ASN A 137 4.48 22.24 5.66
C ASN A 137 5.13 22.98 4.48
N GLY A 138 4.28 23.56 3.62
CA GLY A 138 4.71 24.32 2.45
C GLY A 138 4.83 23.43 1.20
N VAL A 139 5.82 23.71 0.36
CA VAL A 139 6.06 23.04 -0.92
C VAL A 139 7.19 22.04 -0.80
#